data_bff7f8ef5e30f4b99a0a3638dbed7f0a
#
_entry.id   bff7f8ef5e30f4b99a0a3638dbed7f0a
#
_cell.length_a   1.000
_cell.length_b   1.000
_cell.length_c   1.000
_cell.angle_alpha   90.00
_cell.angle_beta   90.00
_cell.angle_gamma   90.00
#
_symmetry.space_group_name_H-M   'P 1'
#
loop_
_entity.id
_entity.type
_entity.pdbx_description
1 polymer ?
#
loop_
_entity_poly.entity_id
_entity_poly.type
_entity_poly.pdbx_seq_one_letter_code
_entity_poly.pdbx_strand_id
1 'polypeptide(L)' 'MEELIEKLAAKIAVEILKQSKRIIRPDEALISSGLIDSFSLMDLSLLVENEFGVRIEDTELNADTFDTLEQLARLIQGRQ' A
#
# COMPACT_ATOMS: atom_id res chain seq x y z
N MET A 1 -0.77 -15.00 1.69
CA MET A 1 -0.25 -13.66 1.89
C MET A 1 0.71 -13.17 0.82
N GLU A 2 1.51 -14.03 0.27
CA GLU A 2 2.42 -13.66 -0.82
C GLU A 2 1.69 -13.11 -2.04
N GLU A 3 0.58 -13.72 -2.41
CA GLU A 3 -0.21 -13.26 -3.55
C GLU A 3 -0.77 -11.86 -3.32
N LEU A 4 -1.20 -11.57 -2.09
CA LEU A 4 -1.70 -10.25 -1.74
C LEU A 4 -0.58 -9.22 -1.83
N ILE A 5 0.60 -9.54 -1.31
CA ILE A 5 1.76 -8.66 -1.36
C ILE A 5 2.15 -8.37 -2.81
N GLU A 6 2.20 -9.40 -3.65
CA GLU A 6 2.53 -9.25 -5.07
C GLU A 6 1.52 -8.37 -5.80
N LYS A 7 0.24 -8.57 -5.51
CA LYS A 7 -0.82 -7.77 -6.12
C LYS A 7 -0.74 -6.32 -5.67
N LEU A 8 -0.50 -6.09 -4.39
CA LEU A 8 -0.30 -4.74 -3.87
C LEU A 8 0.89 -4.06 -4.53
N ALA A 9 2.02 -4.77 -4.61
CA ALA A 9 3.23 -4.22 -5.21
C ALA A 9 2.98 -3.80 -6.66
N ALA A 10 2.35 -4.66 -7.44
CA ALA A 10 2.06 -4.37 -8.84
C ALA A 10 1.11 -3.19 -8.99
N LYS A 11 0.04 -3.16 -8.21
CA LYS A 11 -0.95 -2.08 -8.29
C LYS A 11 -0.37 -0.74 -7.84
N ILE A 12 0.41 -0.74 -6.77
CA ILE A 12 1.05 0.49 -6.28
C ILE A 12 2.04 1.00 -7.32
N ALA A 13 2.85 0.13 -7.90
CA ALA A 13 3.83 0.54 -8.90
C ALA A 13 3.14 1.20 -10.10
N VAL A 14 2.06 0.61 -10.59
CA VAL A 14 1.36 1.12 -11.77
C VAL A 14 0.53 2.36 -11.44
N GLU A 15 -0.30 2.30 -10.41
CA GLU A 15 -1.31 3.33 -10.16
C GLU A 15 -0.85 4.47 -9.27
N ILE A 16 0.06 4.21 -8.35
CA ILE A 16 0.55 5.23 -7.42
C ILE A 16 1.87 5.81 -7.90
N LEU A 17 2.85 4.95 -8.18
CA LEU A 17 4.19 5.40 -8.59
C LEU A 17 4.28 5.70 -10.08
N LYS A 18 3.32 5.21 -10.88
CA LYS A 18 3.32 5.37 -12.34
C LYS A 18 4.59 4.76 -12.99
N GLN A 19 5.07 3.68 -12.40
CA GLN A 19 6.28 2.99 -12.83
C GLN A 19 5.98 1.49 -12.93
N SER A 20 5.43 1.07 -14.06
CA SER A 20 4.96 -0.30 -14.24
C SER A 20 6.04 -1.37 -14.08
N LYS A 21 7.31 -0.99 -14.25
CA LYS A 21 8.44 -1.91 -14.11
C LYS A 21 9.11 -1.83 -12.74
N ARG A 22 8.60 -0.98 -11.85
CA ARG A 22 9.15 -0.84 -10.51
C ARG A 22 8.84 -2.08 -9.68
N ILE A 23 9.86 -2.64 -9.07
CA ILE A 23 9.70 -3.76 -8.14
C ILE A 23 9.79 -3.22 -6.73
N ILE A 24 8.73 -3.43 -5.95
CA ILE A 24 8.69 -2.99 -4.56
C ILE A 24 8.87 -4.24 -3.69
N ARG A 25 9.89 -4.22 -2.84
CA ARG A 25 10.14 -5.35 -1.96
C ARG A 25 9.15 -5.36 -0.80
N PRO A 26 8.81 -6.55 -0.29
CA PRO A 26 7.83 -6.65 0.82
C PRO A 26 8.25 -5.90 2.07
N ASP A 27 9.54 -5.74 2.31
CA ASP A 27 10.09 -5.07 3.50
C ASP A 27 10.58 -3.64 3.20
N GLU A 28 10.34 -3.14 2.00
CA GLU A 28 10.77 -1.79 1.62
C GLU A 28 9.89 -0.75 2.31
N ALA A 29 10.53 0.28 2.90
CA ALA A 29 9.80 1.37 3.52
C ALA A 29 9.07 2.17 2.45
N LEU A 30 7.76 2.33 2.63
CA LEU A 30 6.92 3.03 1.66
C LEU A 30 6.71 4.49 2.04
N ILE A 31 6.37 4.72 3.29
CA ILE A 31 6.01 6.06 3.77
C ILE A 31 7.22 6.77 4.35
N SER A 32 7.96 6.12 5.24
CA SER A 32 9.11 6.75 5.90
C SER A 32 10.24 7.08 4.94
N SER A 33 10.35 6.34 3.83
CA SER A 33 11.36 6.62 2.80
C SER A 33 10.97 7.76 1.86
N GLY A 34 9.70 8.17 1.89
CA GLY A 34 9.18 9.15 0.95
C GLY A 34 8.78 8.58 -0.40
N LEU A 35 8.80 7.26 -0.56
CA LEU A 35 8.41 6.63 -1.81
C LEU A 35 6.95 6.94 -2.14
N ILE A 36 6.08 6.87 -1.12
CA ILE A 36 4.68 7.28 -1.24
C ILE A 36 4.51 8.52 -0.36
N ASP A 37 4.22 9.65 -0.98
CA ASP A 37 4.03 10.91 -0.23
C ASP A 37 2.60 11.03 0.31
N SER A 38 2.35 12.10 1.06
CA SER A 38 1.04 12.29 1.71
C SER A 38 -0.12 12.43 0.73
N PHE A 39 0.14 12.95 -0.47
CA PHE A 39 -0.90 13.06 -1.49
C PHE A 39 -1.21 11.69 -2.09
N SER A 40 -0.19 10.91 -2.34
CA SER A 40 -0.34 9.57 -2.91
C SER A 40 -0.97 8.59 -1.94
N LEU A 41 -0.87 8.84 -0.63
CA LEU A 41 -1.52 8.01 0.37
C LEU A 41 -3.04 8.01 0.23
N MET A 42 -3.62 9.13 -0.18
CA MET A 42 -5.06 9.19 -0.46
C MET A 42 -5.42 8.26 -1.61
N ASP A 43 -4.62 8.28 -2.66
CA ASP A 43 -4.82 7.38 -3.80
C ASP A 43 -4.66 5.93 -3.40
N LEU A 44 -3.70 5.64 -2.52
CA LEU A 44 -3.49 4.28 -2.01
C LEU A 44 -4.72 3.79 -1.23
N SER A 45 -5.29 4.66 -0.40
CA SER A 45 -6.50 4.34 0.34
C SER A 45 -7.64 3.95 -0.59
N LEU A 46 -7.84 4.72 -1.67
CA LEU A 46 -8.86 4.43 -2.66
C LEU A 46 -8.58 3.14 -3.41
N LEU A 47 -7.33 2.88 -3.74
CA LEU A 47 -6.92 1.66 -4.42
C LEU A 47 -7.26 0.43 -3.57
N VAL A 48 -6.92 0.48 -2.29
CA VAL A 48 -7.19 -0.64 -1.37
C VAL A 48 -8.69 -0.87 -1.24
N GLU A 49 -9.47 0.19 -1.12
CA GLU A 49 -10.92 0.06 -1.01
C GLU A 49 -11.52 -0.54 -2.28
N ASN A 50 -11.09 -0.08 -3.46
CA ASN A 50 -11.61 -0.57 -4.72
C ASN A 50 -11.19 -2.00 -5.04
N GLU A 51 -9.97 -2.36 -4.72
CA GLU A 51 -9.43 -3.69 -5.07
C GLU A 51 -9.75 -4.76 -4.04
N PHE A 52 -9.81 -4.41 -2.77
CA PHE A 52 -9.94 -5.38 -1.69
C PHE A 52 -11.17 -5.17 -0.82
N GLY A 53 -11.92 -4.10 -1.05
CA GLY A 53 -13.10 -3.80 -0.25
C GLY A 53 -12.80 -3.42 1.19
N VAL A 54 -11.57 -2.99 1.47
CA VAL A 54 -11.12 -2.63 2.80
C VAL A 54 -10.92 -1.12 2.88
N ARG A 55 -11.53 -0.49 3.87
CA ARG A 55 -11.39 0.93 4.09
C ARG A 55 -10.25 1.23 5.08
N ILE A 56 -9.36 2.12 4.68
CA ILE A 56 -8.31 2.64 5.54
C ILE A 56 -8.65 4.11 5.84
N GLU A 57 -8.78 4.44 7.12
CA GLU A 57 -9.12 5.79 7.52
C GLU A 57 -7.94 6.75 7.34
N ASP A 58 -8.24 8.04 7.18
CA ASP A 58 -7.21 9.07 7.01
C ASP A 58 -6.20 9.07 8.15
N THR A 59 -6.66 8.82 9.37
CA THR A 59 -5.79 8.79 10.56
C THR A 59 -4.84 7.60 10.56
N GLU A 60 -5.07 6.62 9.69
CA GLU A 60 -4.24 5.42 9.57
C GLU A 60 -3.23 5.51 8.45
N LEU A 61 -3.24 6.58 7.67
CA LEU A 61 -2.33 6.77 6.54
C LEU A 61 -1.00 7.36 7.00
N ASN A 62 -0.26 6.57 7.77
CA ASN A 62 1.03 6.99 8.32
C ASN A 62 1.92 5.78 8.58
N ALA A 63 3.22 6.02 8.77
CA ALA A 63 4.20 4.97 8.94
C ALA A 63 4.03 4.17 10.25
N ASP A 64 3.36 4.73 11.24
CA ASP A 64 3.09 4.01 12.48
C ASP A 64 2.05 2.90 12.27
N THR A 65 1.14 3.10 11.35
CA THR A 65 0.11 2.11 11.03
C THR A 65 0.65 1.05 10.06
N PHE A 66 1.29 1.48 9.00
CA PHE A 66 1.96 0.58 8.06
C PHE A 66 3.05 1.34 7.32
N ASP A 67 4.16 0.67 7.05
CA ASP A 67 5.25 1.27 6.28
C ASP A 67 5.81 0.31 5.24
N THR A 68 5.39 -0.94 5.27
CA THR A 68 5.83 -1.96 4.30
C THR A 68 4.63 -2.67 3.69
N LEU A 69 4.86 -3.34 2.56
CA LEU A 69 3.80 -4.14 1.93
C LEU A 69 3.32 -5.24 2.85
N GLU A 70 4.22 -5.85 3.62
CA GLU A 70 3.84 -6.89 4.57
C GLU A 70 2.86 -6.35 5.62
N GLN A 71 3.17 -5.18 6.16
CA GLN A 71 2.31 -4.55 7.16
C GLN A 71 0.96 -4.18 6.57
N LEU A 72 0.96 -3.62 5.36
CA LEU A 72 -0.27 -3.26 4.67
C LEU A 72 -1.11 -4.49 4.37
N ALA A 73 -0.47 -5.57 3.92
CA ALA A 73 -1.18 -6.81 3.63
C ALA A 73 -1.84 -7.39 4.89
N ARG A 74 -1.16 -7.35 6.02
CA ARG A 74 -1.73 -7.81 7.29
C ARG A 74 -2.93 -6.96 7.71
N LEU A 75 -2.83 -5.66 7.52
CA LEU A 75 -3.92 -4.74 7.82
C LEU A 75 -5.15 -5.10 6.97
N ILE A 76 -4.95 -5.31 5.69
CA ILE A 76 -6.02 -5.67 4.76
C ILE A 76 -6.65 -7.00 5.16
N GLN A 77 -5.84 -8.03 5.41
CA GLN A 77 -6.35 -9.35 5.80
C GLN A 77 -7.13 -9.30 7.09
N GLY A 78 -6.70 -8.48 8.04
CA GLY A 78 -7.39 -8.36 9.31
C GLY A 78 -8.76 -7.70 9.21
N ARG A 79 -9.04 -7.05 8.09
CA ARG A 79 -10.30 -6.33 7.85
C ARG A 79 -11.18 -6.95 6.79
N GLN A 80 -10.69 -7.97 6.13
CA GLN A 80 -11.49 -8.68 5.13
C GLN A 80 -12.53 -9.62 5.74
#